data_71bf50941866be8b7df998802ab791f8
#
_entry.id   71bf50941866be8b7df998802ab791f8
#
_cell.length_a   1.000
_cell.length_b   1.000
_cell.length_c   1.000
_cell.angle_alpha   90.00
_cell.angle_beta   90.00
_cell.angle_gamma   90.00
#
_symmetry.space_group_name_H-M   'P 1'
#
loop_
_entity.id
_entity.type
_entity.pdbx_description
1 polymer ?
#
loop_
_entity_poly.entity_id
_entity_poly.type
_entity_poly.pdbx_seq_one_letter_code
_entity_poly.pdbx_strand_id
1 'polypeptide(L)'
;MRAHLGGAPGAETFLKELVWREFAYHLIYHTPHIAQRNWKPDWDRFAWNEDAGHPHVQAWMQGRTGIPFVDAGMRELYVTGRMHNRARMIVASYLTKHLLSHWKIGLKWFEACLVDWDPASNAMGWQWSAGSGPDATPYFRVFNPVTQLDKFDPERHYTNRWIAEGQGAPSNTALSYFSAIPKSWALSPDMPYPAAIISPQEGRQRALSAYETRGF
;
A
#
# COMPACT_ATOMS: atom_id res chain seq x y z
N MET A 1 -17.78 -18.16 20.85
CA MET A 1 -17.43 -16.99 20.05
C MET A 1 -18.61 -16.41 19.27
N ARG A 2 -19.35 -17.18 18.45
CA ARG A 2 -20.55 -16.68 17.72
C ARG A 2 -21.61 -16.00 18.58
N ALA A 3 -21.88 -16.51 19.77
CA ALA A 3 -22.93 -15.97 20.67
C ALA A 3 -22.56 -14.59 21.26
N HIS A 4 -21.28 -14.27 21.41
CA HIS A 4 -20.83 -12.98 21.95
C HIS A 4 -20.63 -11.90 20.87
N LEU A 5 -20.41 -12.30 19.63
CA LEU A 5 -20.21 -11.38 18.50
C LEU A 5 -21.50 -11.14 17.70
N GLY A 6 -22.54 -11.95 17.93
CA GLY A 6 -23.82 -11.83 17.22
C GLY A 6 -24.49 -10.48 17.49
N GLY A 7 -24.58 -9.65 16.44
CA GLY A 7 -25.24 -8.35 16.50
C GLY A 7 -24.34 -7.15 16.88
N ALA A 8 -23.10 -7.35 17.28
CA ALA A 8 -22.19 -6.22 17.52
C ALA A 8 -21.75 -5.58 16.18
N PRO A 9 -21.74 -4.24 16.08
CA PRO A 9 -21.20 -3.55 14.89
C PRO A 9 -19.79 -4.04 14.56
N GLY A 10 -19.54 -4.43 13.30
CA GLY A 10 -18.22 -4.93 12.84
C GLY A 10 -17.93 -6.41 13.14
N ALA A 11 -18.75 -7.12 13.90
CA ALA A 11 -18.52 -8.53 14.26
C ALA A 11 -18.41 -9.44 13.03
N GLU A 12 -19.27 -9.24 12.04
CA GLU A 12 -19.22 -9.99 10.79
C GLU A 12 -17.93 -9.73 10.01
N THR A 13 -17.51 -8.47 9.94
CA THR A 13 -16.25 -8.08 9.29
C THR A 13 -15.07 -8.73 10.00
N PHE A 14 -15.02 -8.69 11.33
CA PHE A 14 -13.98 -9.34 12.11
C PHE A 14 -13.90 -10.85 11.84
N LEU A 15 -15.03 -11.54 11.77
CA LEU A 15 -15.07 -12.96 11.44
C LEU A 15 -14.56 -13.24 10.02
N LYS A 16 -14.89 -12.39 9.05
CA LYS A 16 -14.35 -12.48 7.69
C LYS A 16 -12.84 -12.31 7.66
N GLU A 17 -12.29 -11.37 8.43
CA GLU A 17 -10.83 -11.19 8.52
C GLU A 17 -10.12 -12.42 9.11
N LEU A 18 -10.74 -13.11 10.10
CA LEU A 18 -10.21 -14.37 10.59
C LEU A 18 -10.19 -15.46 9.50
N VAL A 19 -11.25 -15.54 8.68
CA VAL A 19 -11.31 -16.49 7.55
C VAL A 19 -10.25 -16.17 6.50
N TRP A 20 -10.02 -14.89 6.20
CA TRP A 20 -8.96 -14.47 5.29
C TRP A 20 -7.57 -14.85 5.80
N ARG A 21 -7.32 -14.71 7.11
CA ARG A 21 -6.08 -15.16 7.73
C ARG A 21 -5.88 -16.66 7.57
N GLU A 22 -6.90 -17.48 7.91
CA GLU A 22 -6.82 -18.94 7.76
C GLU A 22 -6.62 -19.34 6.29
N PHE A 23 -7.25 -18.64 5.35
CA PHE A 23 -7.03 -18.85 3.93
C PHE A 23 -5.60 -18.54 3.51
N ALA A 24 -5.01 -17.45 4.02
CA ALA A 24 -3.62 -17.12 3.75
C ALA A 24 -2.64 -18.21 4.27
N TYR A 25 -2.89 -18.74 5.48
CA TYR A 25 -2.10 -19.85 6.01
C TYR A 25 -2.26 -21.13 5.22
N HIS A 26 -3.48 -21.44 4.77
CA HIS A 26 -3.72 -22.56 3.86
C HIS A 26 -2.93 -22.42 2.55
N LEU A 27 -2.93 -21.23 1.98
CA LEU A 27 -2.18 -20.94 0.75
C LEU A 27 -0.67 -21.13 0.94
N ILE A 28 -0.06 -20.55 1.97
CA ILE A 28 1.39 -20.65 2.17
C ILE A 28 1.82 -22.06 2.54
N TYR A 29 0.97 -22.82 3.24
CA TYR A 29 1.24 -24.21 3.58
C TYR A 29 1.31 -25.10 2.32
N HIS A 30 0.33 -24.97 1.41
CA HIS A 30 0.27 -25.77 0.17
C HIS A 30 1.11 -25.19 -0.95
N THR A 31 1.46 -23.90 -0.88
CA THR A 31 2.18 -23.19 -1.94
C THR A 31 3.23 -22.25 -1.30
N PRO A 32 4.28 -22.79 -0.66
CA PRO A 32 5.24 -21.99 0.09
C PRO A 32 5.99 -20.96 -0.75
N HIS A 33 6.06 -21.16 -2.07
CA HIS A 33 6.69 -20.21 -2.98
C HIS A 33 5.89 -18.91 -3.20
N ILE A 34 4.66 -18.81 -2.71
CA ILE A 34 3.83 -17.59 -2.86
C ILE A 34 4.50 -16.33 -2.27
N ALA A 35 5.37 -16.48 -1.28
CA ALA A 35 6.15 -15.38 -0.72
C ALA A 35 7.30 -14.92 -1.64
N GLN A 36 7.67 -15.71 -2.65
CA GLN A 36 8.87 -15.49 -3.47
C GLN A 36 8.58 -15.39 -4.96
N ARG A 37 7.49 -15.96 -5.44
CA ARG A 37 7.10 -16.04 -6.86
C ARG A 37 5.64 -15.65 -7.04
N ASN A 38 5.30 -15.22 -8.26
CA ASN A 38 3.90 -15.02 -8.60
C ASN A 38 3.12 -16.33 -8.49
N TRP A 39 1.93 -16.29 -7.90
CA TRP A 39 1.02 -17.42 -7.89
C TRP A 39 0.67 -17.88 -9.32
N LYS A 40 0.39 -16.90 -10.20
CA LYS A 40 0.17 -17.13 -11.63
C LYS A 40 1.52 -16.97 -12.34
N PRO A 41 2.17 -18.04 -12.83
CA PRO A 41 3.51 -17.98 -13.39
C PRO A 41 3.65 -17.06 -14.60
N ASP A 42 2.58 -16.86 -15.36
CA ASP A 42 2.59 -15.94 -16.51
C ASP A 42 2.97 -14.51 -16.11
N TRP A 43 2.65 -14.11 -14.87
CA TRP A 43 3.00 -12.79 -14.34
C TRP A 43 4.49 -12.59 -14.11
N ASP A 44 5.32 -13.63 -14.18
CA ASP A 44 6.79 -13.49 -14.15
C ASP A 44 7.30 -12.76 -15.40
N ARG A 45 6.51 -12.71 -16.48
CA ARG A 45 6.81 -11.98 -17.72
C ARG A 45 6.27 -10.55 -17.73
N PHE A 46 5.50 -10.15 -16.70
CA PHE A 46 4.96 -8.80 -16.64
C PHE A 46 6.08 -7.80 -16.37
N ALA A 47 6.12 -6.71 -17.14
CA ALA A 47 7.20 -5.72 -17.11
C ALA A 47 7.13 -4.78 -15.91
N TRP A 48 7.21 -5.31 -14.70
CA TRP A 48 7.42 -4.49 -13.51
C TRP A 48 8.86 -3.99 -13.41
N ASN A 49 9.02 -2.79 -12.89
CA ASN A 49 10.32 -2.32 -12.40
C ASN A 49 10.69 -3.07 -11.12
N GLU A 50 11.84 -3.73 -11.11
CA GLU A 50 12.36 -4.47 -9.94
C GLU A 50 13.40 -3.68 -9.13
N ASP A 51 13.77 -2.48 -9.60
CA ASP A 51 14.74 -1.61 -8.93
C ASP A 51 14.12 -0.92 -7.71
N ALA A 52 14.46 -1.40 -6.51
CA ALA A 52 14.08 -0.75 -5.26
C ALA A 52 14.75 0.63 -5.06
N GLY A 53 15.85 0.90 -5.75
CA GLY A 53 16.54 2.21 -5.73
C GLY A 53 15.91 3.25 -6.64
N HIS A 54 14.96 2.87 -7.49
CA HIS A 54 14.30 3.80 -8.41
C HIS A 54 13.69 5.01 -7.66
N PRO A 55 13.88 6.26 -8.13
CA PRO A 55 13.42 7.45 -7.42
C PRO A 55 11.95 7.45 -7.02
N HIS A 56 11.06 6.92 -7.86
CA HIS A 56 9.63 6.83 -7.53
C HIS A 56 9.35 5.82 -6.41
N VAL A 57 10.10 4.72 -6.34
CA VAL A 57 10.01 3.74 -5.26
C VAL A 57 10.49 4.35 -3.94
N GLN A 58 11.61 5.08 -3.99
CA GLN A 58 12.13 5.80 -2.83
C GLN A 58 11.14 6.86 -2.34
N ALA A 59 10.54 7.64 -3.23
CA ALA A 59 9.49 8.60 -2.88
C ALA A 59 8.27 7.92 -2.24
N TRP A 60 7.88 6.73 -2.74
CA TRP A 60 6.81 5.93 -2.14
C TRP A 60 7.17 5.45 -0.73
N MET A 61 8.37 4.88 -0.53
CA MET A 61 8.85 4.45 0.79
C MET A 61 8.90 5.60 1.79
N GLN A 62 9.27 6.79 1.32
CA GLN A 62 9.36 8.01 2.10
C GLN A 62 8.02 8.72 2.31
N GLY A 63 6.90 8.25 1.76
CA GLY A 63 5.63 8.98 1.83
C GLY A 63 5.74 10.39 1.22
N ARG A 64 6.37 10.51 0.05
CA ARG A 64 6.60 11.74 -0.72
C ARG A 64 6.22 11.59 -2.19
N THR A 65 5.15 10.87 -2.46
CA THR A 65 4.65 10.69 -3.82
C THR A 65 3.89 11.90 -4.36
N GLY A 66 3.52 12.84 -3.51
CA GLY A 66 2.62 13.94 -3.82
C GLY A 66 1.15 13.51 -3.91
N ILE A 67 0.84 12.30 -3.43
CA ILE A 67 -0.53 11.78 -3.36
C ILE A 67 -0.90 11.64 -1.87
N PRO A 68 -1.70 12.55 -1.31
CA PRO A 68 -1.88 12.69 0.14
C PRO A 68 -2.29 11.41 0.86
N PHE A 69 -3.21 10.61 0.28
CA PHE A 69 -3.63 9.37 0.94
C PHE A 69 -2.53 8.30 0.97
N VAL A 70 -1.73 8.22 -0.08
CA VAL A 70 -0.56 7.31 -0.15
C VAL A 70 0.49 7.77 0.86
N ASP A 71 0.83 9.05 0.85
CA ASP A 71 1.88 9.61 1.70
C ASP A 71 1.52 9.52 3.18
N ALA A 72 0.29 9.85 3.55
CA ALA A 72 -0.19 9.70 4.92
C ALA A 72 -0.09 8.24 5.41
N GLY A 73 -0.51 7.27 4.58
CA GLY A 73 -0.40 5.85 4.90
C GLY A 73 1.03 5.38 5.10
N MET A 74 1.95 5.80 4.24
CA MET A 74 3.36 5.43 4.34
C MET A 74 4.05 6.08 5.56
N ARG A 75 3.70 7.31 5.91
CA ARG A 75 4.21 7.99 7.10
C ARG A 75 3.66 7.38 8.39
N GLU A 76 2.36 7.05 8.43
CA GLU A 76 1.77 6.30 9.54
C GLU A 76 2.51 4.98 9.76
N LEU A 77 2.70 4.22 8.69
CA LEU A 77 3.45 2.96 8.73
C LEU A 77 4.83 3.15 9.32
N TYR A 78 5.59 4.12 8.82
CA TYR A 78 6.97 4.34 9.23
C TYR A 78 7.10 4.74 10.71
N VAL A 79 6.20 5.60 11.19
CA VAL A 79 6.23 6.10 12.58
C VAL A 79 5.69 5.09 13.57
N THR A 80 4.63 4.34 13.21
CA THR A 80 3.89 3.53 14.18
C THR A 80 4.02 2.02 13.98
N GLY A 81 4.50 1.60 12.83
CA GLY A 81 4.45 0.20 12.41
C GLY A 81 3.03 -0.30 12.11
N ARG A 82 2.06 0.61 11.98
CA ARG A 82 0.65 0.27 11.73
C ARG A 82 0.15 0.96 10.48
N MET A 83 -0.83 0.36 9.84
CA MET A 83 -1.57 0.96 8.73
C MET A 83 -2.93 0.28 8.61
N HIS A 84 -3.98 1.08 8.53
CA HIS A 84 -5.34 0.55 8.32
C HIS A 84 -5.43 -0.22 6.99
N ASN A 85 -6.19 -1.33 6.96
CA ASN A 85 -6.30 -2.18 5.77
C ASN A 85 -6.63 -1.41 4.47
N ARG A 86 -7.53 -0.43 4.54
CA ARG A 86 -7.85 0.42 3.37
C ARG A 86 -6.63 1.17 2.84
N ALA A 87 -5.81 1.73 3.71
CA ALA A 87 -4.58 2.41 3.31
C ALA A 87 -3.58 1.42 2.69
N ARG A 88 -3.43 0.21 3.27
CA ARG A 88 -2.58 -0.86 2.69
C ARG A 88 -2.97 -1.18 1.24
N MET A 89 -4.26 -1.32 0.96
CA MET A 89 -4.75 -1.58 -0.41
C MET A 89 -4.41 -0.44 -1.38
N ILE A 90 -4.52 0.80 -0.94
CA ILE A 90 -4.29 1.99 -1.78
C ILE A 90 -2.80 2.17 -2.06
N VAL A 91 -1.94 2.10 -1.04
CA VAL A 91 -0.49 2.24 -1.20
C VAL A 91 0.10 1.08 -2.03
N ALA A 92 -0.42 -0.14 -1.87
CA ALA A 92 -0.01 -1.29 -2.65
C ALA A 92 -0.45 -1.18 -4.11
N SER A 93 -1.68 -0.75 -4.36
CA SER A 93 -2.16 -0.48 -5.72
C SER A 93 -1.38 0.66 -6.40
N TYR A 94 -1.00 1.70 -5.65
CA TYR A 94 -0.20 2.78 -6.19
C TYR A 94 1.19 2.28 -6.62
N LEU A 95 1.88 1.53 -5.76
CA LEU A 95 3.19 0.95 -6.10
C LEU A 95 3.10 0.03 -7.32
N THR A 96 2.18 -0.94 -7.31
CA THR A 96 2.18 -2.01 -8.31
C THR A 96 1.57 -1.59 -9.65
N LYS A 97 0.67 -0.63 -9.65
CA LYS A 97 -0.09 -0.22 -10.84
C LYS A 97 0.29 1.16 -11.34
N HIS A 98 0.31 2.19 -10.50
CA HIS A 98 0.69 3.53 -10.94
C HIS A 98 2.20 3.62 -11.22
N LEU A 99 3.02 3.10 -10.31
CA LEU A 99 4.47 3.11 -10.46
C LEU A 99 5.00 1.93 -11.28
N LEU A 100 4.18 0.92 -11.56
CA LEU A 100 4.57 -0.35 -12.22
C LEU A 100 5.80 -0.99 -11.55
N SER A 101 5.88 -0.90 -10.23
CA SER A 101 6.96 -1.52 -9.46
C SER A 101 6.55 -2.87 -8.92
N HIS A 102 7.52 -3.79 -8.85
CA HIS A 102 7.26 -5.17 -8.47
C HIS A 102 6.74 -5.26 -7.03
N TRP A 103 5.71 -6.03 -6.80
CA TRP A 103 5.06 -6.20 -5.49
C TRP A 103 6.03 -6.68 -4.40
N LYS A 104 7.09 -7.41 -4.74
CA LYS A 104 8.12 -7.84 -3.77
C LYS A 104 8.84 -6.68 -3.09
N ILE A 105 8.96 -5.53 -3.75
CA ILE A 105 9.52 -4.32 -3.15
C ILE A 105 8.66 -3.89 -1.95
N GLY A 106 7.36 -3.79 -2.18
CA GLY A 106 6.41 -3.43 -1.14
C GLY A 106 6.28 -4.49 -0.05
N LEU A 107 6.30 -5.79 -0.43
CA LEU A 107 6.31 -6.91 0.51
C LEU A 107 7.46 -6.79 1.51
N LYS A 108 8.69 -6.54 1.04
CA LYS A 108 9.87 -6.36 1.89
C LYS A 108 9.78 -5.11 2.75
N TRP A 109 9.22 -4.03 2.22
CA TRP A 109 9.03 -2.81 3.00
C TRP A 109 8.02 -3.00 4.13
N PHE A 110 6.91 -3.69 3.87
CA PHE A 110 5.94 -4.03 4.91
C PHE A 110 6.51 -4.99 5.96
N GLU A 111 7.31 -5.97 5.55
CA GLU A 111 8.04 -6.86 6.46
C GLU A 111 8.95 -6.07 7.41
N ALA A 112 9.65 -5.06 6.90
CA ALA A 112 10.56 -4.24 7.70
C ALA A 112 9.84 -3.26 8.64
N CYS A 113 8.61 -2.82 8.31
CA CYS A 113 7.94 -1.73 9.02
C CYS A 113 6.76 -2.16 9.87
N LEU A 114 5.98 -3.19 9.48
CA LEU A 114 4.74 -3.56 10.17
C LEU A 114 5.01 -4.32 11.46
N VAL A 115 4.40 -3.88 12.56
CA VAL A 115 4.43 -4.59 13.86
C VAL A 115 3.52 -5.82 13.87
N ASP A 116 2.52 -5.86 13.01
CA ASP A 116 1.60 -6.99 12.81
C ASP A 116 1.94 -7.80 11.55
N TRP A 117 3.19 -7.72 11.10
CA TRP A 117 3.63 -8.47 9.92
C TRP A 117 3.41 -9.98 10.08
N ASP A 118 2.86 -10.57 9.03
CA ASP A 118 2.64 -12.00 8.91
C ASP A 118 3.00 -12.44 7.49
N PRO A 119 3.86 -13.46 7.31
CA PRO A 119 4.37 -13.82 5.98
C PRO A 119 3.26 -14.28 5.02
N ALA A 120 2.26 -14.98 5.51
CA ALA A 120 1.18 -15.51 4.69
C ALA A 120 0.24 -14.40 4.22
N SER A 121 -0.24 -13.59 5.17
CA SER A 121 -1.14 -12.47 4.90
C SER A 121 -0.47 -11.39 4.05
N ASN A 122 0.83 -11.11 4.30
CA ASN A 122 1.60 -10.14 3.53
C ASN A 122 1.76 -10.59 2.07
N ALA A 123 2.20 -11.84 1.84
CA ALA A 123 2.37 -12.38 0.48
C ALA A 123 1.05 -12.42 -0.29
N MET A 124 -0.03 -12.91 0.34
CA MET A 124 -1.34 -12.95 -0.28
C MET A 124 -1.86 -11.55 -0.61
N GLY A 125 -1.78 -10.61 0.32
CA GLY A 125 -2.28 -9.24 0.15
C GLY A 125 -1.56 -8.47 -0.95
N TRP A 126 -0.24 -8.59 -1.05
CA TRP A 126 0.54 -7.96 -2.11
C TRP A 126 0.21 -8.53 -3.48
N GLN A 127 0.10 -9.84 -3.62
CA GLN A 127 -0.27 -10.47 -4.87
C GLN A 127 -1.74 -10.27 -5.24
N TRP A 128 -2.62 -10.13 -4.24
CA TRP A 128 -4.00 -9.71 -4.48
C TRP A 128 -4.03 -8.32 -5.13
N SER A 129 -3.28 -7.37 -4.60
CA SER A 129 -3.20 -6.01 -5.16
C SER A 129 -2.54 -5.98 -6.53
N ALA A 130 -1.47 -6.73 -6.72
CA ALA A 130 -0.72 -6.81 -7.98
C ALA A 130 -1.49 -7.49 -9.13
N GLY A 131 -2.44 -8.37 -8.81
CA GLY A 131 -3.20 -9.13 -9.80
C GLY A 131 -2.66 -10.54 -10.05
N SER A 132 -1.52 -10.90 -9.47
CA SER A 132 -0.82 -12.18 -9.68
C SER A 132 -1.25 -13.31 -8.72
N GLY A 133 -2.03 -13.01 -7.69
CA GLY A 133 -2.44 -13.96 -6.66
C GLY A 133 -3.60 -14.87 -7.08
N PRO A 134 -3.94 -15.89 -6.27
CA PRO A 134 -5.02 -16.85 -6.55
C PRO A 134 -6.40 -16.19 -6.57
N ASP A 135 -6.67 -15.29 -5.62
CA ASP A 135 -7.92 -14.51 -5.50
C ASP A 135 -7.65 -13.02 -5.78
N ALA A 136 -6.79 -12.76 -6.77
CA ALA A 136 -6.38 -11.40 -7.06
C ALA A 136 -7.53 -10.53 -7.56
N THR A 137 -7.54 -9.28 -7.14
CA THR A 137 -8.39 -8.27 -7.78
C THR A 137 -8.06 -8.18 -9.27
N PRO A 138 -9.06 -8.04 -10.15
CA PRO A 138 -8.79 -7.85 -11.57
C PRO A 138 -7.80 -6.72 -11.78
N TYR A 139 -6.77 -6.95 -12.59
CA TYR A 139 -5.67 -5.99 -12.76
C TYR A 139 -6.15 -4.61 -13.22
N PHE A 140 -7.13 -4.56 -14.12
CA PHE A 140 -7.71 -3.31 -14.62
C PHE A 140 -8.47 -2.50 -13.54
N ARG A 141 -8.74 -3.08 -12.36
CA ARG A 141 -9.28 -2.36 -11.21
C ARG A 141 -8.15 -1.60 -10.51
N VAL A 142 -7.80 -0.46 -11.07
CA VAL A 142 -6.80 0.46 -10.51
C VAL A 142 -7.52 1.41 -9.54
N PHE A 143 -7.13 1.41 -8.27
CA PHE A 143 -7.68 2.35 -7.31
C PHE A 143 -7.22 3.78 -7.64
N ASN A 144 -8.17 4.70 -7.77
CA ASN A 144 -7.83 6.11 -7.86
C ASN A 144 -7.64 6.67 -6.42
N PRO A 145 -6.43 7.06 -6.02
CA PRO A 145 -6.17 7.47 -4.64
C PRO A 145 -6.89 8.77 -4.27
N VAL A 146 -7.21 9.65 -5.22
CA VAL A 146 -7.98 10.88 -4.97
C VAL A 146 -9.43 10.54 -4.65
N THR A 147 -10.08 9.71 -5.46
CA THR A 147 -11.47 9.27 -5.19
C THR A 147 -11.57 8.48 -3.89
N GLN A 148 -10.53 7.70 -3.54
CA GLN A 148 -10.47 6.99 -2.26
C GLN A 148 -10.30 7.97 -1.09
N LEU A 149 -9.49 9.01 -1.26
CA LEU A 149 -9.33 10.08 -0.29
C LEU A 149 -10.67 10.79 -0.03
N ASP A 150 -11.36 11.22 -1.08
CA ASP A 150 -12.65 11.91 -0.96
C ASP A 150 -13.72 11.06 -0.29
N LYS A 151 -13.65 9.74 -0.49
CA LYS A 151 -14.61 8.79 0.11
C LYS A 151 -14.33 8.50 1.59
N PHE A 152 -13.07 8.34 1.98
CA PHE A 152 -12.69 7.82 3.30
C PHE A 152 -12.10 8.87 4.24
N ASP A 153 -11.68 10.01 3.71
CA ASP A 153 -11.15 11.15 4.47
C ASP A 153 -11.61 12.48 3.85
N PRO A 154 -12.94 12.71 3.70
CA PRO A 154 -13.46 13.90 3.03
C PRO A 154 -13.05 15.20 3.71
N GLU A 155 -12.92 15.18 5.05
CA GLU A 155 -12.52 16.33 5.87
C GLU A 155 -11.00 16.42 6.07
N ARG A 156 -10.23 15.51 5.46
CA ARG A 156 -8.77 15.47 5.52
C ARG A 156 -8.20 15.26 6.95
N HIS A 157 -8.97 14.71 7.87
CA HIS A 157 -8.51 14.46 9.24
C HIS A 157 -7.33 13.50 9.29
N TYR A 158 -7.41 12.41 8.52
CA TYR A 158 -6.34 11.42 8.45
C TYR A 158 -5.09 11.97 7.76
N THR A 159 -5.25 12.59 6.59
CA THR A 159 -4.13 13.14 5.84
C THR A 159 -3.45 14.29 6.57
N ASN A 160 -4.21 15.21 7.15
CA ASN A 160 -3.66 16.32 7.95
C ASN A 160 -2.95 15.85 9.23
N ARG A 161 -3.33 14.66 9.73
CA ARG A 161 -2.66 14.08 10.89
C ARG A 161 -1.22 13.62 10.58
N TRP A 162 -0.92 13.27 9.32
CA TRP A 162 0.37 12.70 8.93
C TRP A 162 1.20 13.57 7.98
N ILE A 163 0.62 14.61 7.39
CA ILE A 163 1.29 15.52 6.46
C ILE A 163 1.38 16.88 7.14
N ALA A 164 2.60 17.33 7.43
CA ALA A 164 2.83 18.63 8.10
C ALA A 164 3.01 19.77 7.10
N GLU A 165 3.58 19.46 5.95
CA GLU A 165 3.94 20.46 4.94
C GLU A 165 2.70 21.22 4.45
N GLY A 166 2.80 22.55 4.42
CA GLY A 166 1.71 23.43 4.00
C GLY A 166 0.66 23.74 5.08
N GLN A 167 0.76 23.14 6.27
CA GLN A 167 -0.10 23.50 7.40
C GLN A 167 0.48 24.65 8.19
N GLY A 168 -0.34 25.64 8.55
CA GLY A 168 0.08 26.75 9.41
C GLY A 168 0.41 26.35 10.85
N ALA A 169 -0.23 25.25 11.34
CA ALA A 169 -0.02 24.67 12.67
C ALA A 169 -0.15 23.14 12.60
N PRO A 170 0.89 22.44 12.14
CA PRO A 170 0.85 20.99 12.03
C PRO A 170 0.80 20.33 13.41
N SER A 171 0.10 19.18 13.48
CA SER A 171 0.00 18.42 14.72
C SER A 171 1.36 17.78 15.10
N ASN A 172 1.55 17.50 16.41
CA ASN A 172 2.72 16.76 16.88
C ASN A 172 2.87 15.39 16.18
N THR A 173 1.77 14.74 15.80
CA THR A 173 1.79 13.49 15.05
C THR A 173 2.37 13.70 13.65
N ALA A 174 1.98 14.76 12.94
CA ALA A 174 2.54 15.09 11.63
C ALA A 174 4.04 15.40 11.71
N LEU A 175 4.45 16.11 12.77
CA LEU A 175 5.87 16.43 13.02
C LEU A 175 6.70 15.21 13.45
N SER A 176 6.10 14.22 14.11
CA SER A 176 6.81 13.03 14.58
C SER A 176 7.43 12.22 13.44
N TYR A 177 6.87 12.27 12.24
CA TYR A 177 7.46 11.67 11.06
C TYR A 177 8.88 12.19 10.79
N PHE A 178 9.10 13.49 10.83
CA PHE A 178 10.41 14.10 10.57
C PHE A 178 11.45 13.82 11.68
N SER A 179 10.97 13.49 12.87
CA SER A 179 11.83 13.03 13.96
C SER A 179 12.21 11.56 13.87
N ALA A 180 11.35 10.75 13.24
CA ALA A 180 11.53 9.30 13.12
C ALA A 180 12.40 8.88 11.93
N ILE A 181 12.41 9.66 10.85
CA ILE A 181 13.12 9.31 9.62
C ILE A 181 14.65 9.48 9.73
N PRO A 182 15.44 8.75 8.92
CA PRO A 182 16.86 8.91 8.85
C PRO A 182 17.25 10.32 8.37
N LYS A 183 18.28 10.91 8.98
CA LYS A 183 18.82 12.21 8.55
C LYS A 183 19.28 12.21 7.07
N SER A 184 19.67 11.04 6.56
CA SER A 184 20.08 10.85 5.16
C SER A 184 18.96 11.11 4.14
N TRP A 185 17.68 11.09 4.58
CA TRP A 185 16.57 11.48 3.71
C TRP A 185 16.50 12.99 3.48
N ALA A 186 17.15 13.78 4.31
CA ALA A 186 17.23 15.25 4.20
C ALA A 186 15.85 15.92 4.07
N LEU A 187 14.84 15.45 4.81
CA LEU A 187 13.47 15.96 4.80
C LEU A 187 13.20 16.81 6.03
N SER A 188 12.42 17.88 5.85
CA SER A 188 12.01 18.82 6.88
C SER A 188 10.52 19.19 6.70
N PRO A 189 9.77 19.49 7.79
CA PRO A 189 8.40 19.97 7.68
C PRO A 189 8.28 21.33 6.99
N ASP A 190 9.37 22.10 6.91
CA ASP A 190 9.40 23.41 6.24
C ASP A 190 9.54 23.31 4.70
N MET A 191 9.80 22.13 4.19
CA MET A 191 9.83 21.91 2.75
C MET A 191 8.42 21.96 2.18
N PRO A 192 8.25 22.39 0.91
CA PRO A 192 6.95 22.32 0.26
C PRO A 192 6.51 20.86 0.11
N TYR A 193 5.20 20.61 0.26
CA TYR A 193 4.64 19.32 -0.08
C TYR A 193 4.88 19.04 -1.57
N PRO A 194 5.36 17.83 -1.95
CA PRO A 194 5.77 17.57 -3.32
C PRO A 194 4.59 17.54 -4.29
N ALA A 195 4.84 17.91 -5.54
CA ALA A 195 3.94 17.61 -6.63
C ALA A 195 3.84 16.09 -6.85
N ALA A 196 2.73 15.63 -7.39
CA ALA A 196 2.54 14.21 -7.70
C ALA A 196 3.63 13.71 -8.68
N ILE A 197 4.39 12.68 -8.27
CA ILE A 197 5.43 12.06 -9.12
C ILE A 197 4.85 11.38 -10.37
N ILE A 198 3.61 10.93 -10.26
CA ILE A 198 2.77 10.46 -11.36
C ILE A 198 1.34 10.84 -11.00
N SER A 199 0.62 11.47 -11.91
CA SER A 199 -0.79 11.76 -11.70
C SER A 199 -1.62 10.46 -11.65
N PRO A 200 -2.72 10.42 -10.90
CA PRO A 200 -3.58 9.23 -10.85
C PRO A 200 -4.11 8.80 -12.22
N GLN A 201 -4.37 9.76 -13.10
CA GLN A 201 -4.84 9.49 -14.47
C GLN A 201 -3.73 8.87 -15.31
N GLU A 202 -2.54 9.45 -15.31
CA GLU A 202 -1.37 8.92 -16.02
C GLU A 202 -1.00 7.53 -15.52
N GLY A 203 -0.92 7.33 -14.21
CA GLY A 203 -0.62 6.04 -13.61
C GLY A 203 -1.63 4.96 -13.99
N ARG A 204 -2.93 5.32 -14.00
CA ARG A 204 -3.97 4.40 -14.48
C ARG A 204 -3.78 4.04 -15.96
N GLN A 205 -3.49 5.02 -16.82
CA GLN A 205 -3.28 4.77 -18.25
C GLN A 205 -2.07 3.87 -18.48
N ARG A 206 -0.96 4.11 -17.78
CA ARG A 206 0.24 3.27 -17.84
C ARG A 206 -0.06 1.83 -17.41
N ALA A 207 -0.79 1.65 -16.31
CA ALA A 207 -1.18 0.33 -15.83
C ALA A 207 -2.02 -0.43 -16.87
N LEU A 208 -3.01 0.21 -17.48
CA LEU A 208 -3.87 -0.42 -18.49
C LEU A 208 -3.08 -0.77 -19.74
N SER A 209 -2.25 0.14 -20.23
CA SER A 209 -1.39 -0.12 -21.39
C SER A 209 -0.43 -1.29 -21.15
N ALA A 210 0.23 -1.33 -19.98
CA ALA A 210 1.09 -2.45 -19.61
C ALA A 210 0.33 -3.78 -19.55
N TYR A 211 -0.93 -3.74 -19.10
CA TYR A 211 -1.78 -4.93 -19.06
C TYR A 211 -2.19 -5.41 -20.44
N GLU A 212 -2.53 -4.50 -21.36
CA GLU A 212 -2.92 -4.80 -22.73
C GLU A 212 -1.75 -5.41 -23.52
N THR A 213 -0.54 -4.93 -23.29
CA THR A 213 0.68 -5.34 -24.01
C THR A 213 1.44 -6.51 -23.38
N ARG A 214 0.93 -7.10 -22.30
CA ARG A 214 1.66 -8.09 -21.48
C ARG A 214 2.03 -9.42 -22.18
N GLY A 215 1.42 -9.76 -23.30
CA GLY A 215 1.79 -10.92 -24.11
C GLY A 215 1.48 -12.31 -23.52
N PHE A 216 0.57 -12.42 -22.53
CA PHE A 216 0.10 -13.68 -21.93
C PHE A 216 -1.36 -13.61 -21.50
#